data_7d57daaef4ae35b301106c01dd8afe32
#
_entry.id   7d57daaef4ae35b301106c01dd8afe32
#
_cell.length_a   1.000
_cell.length_b   1.000
_cell.length_c   1.000
_cell.angle_alpha   90.00
_cell.angle_beta   90.00
_cell.angle_gamma   90.00
#
_symmetry.space_group_name_H-M   'P 1'
#
loop_
_entity.id
_entity.type
_entity.pdbx_description
1 polymer ?
#
loop_
_entity_poly.entity_id
_entity_poly.type
_entity_poly.pdbx_seq_one_letter_code
_entity_poly.pdbx_strand_id
1 'polypeptide(L)'
;MMDMKVAKKKLGIKERYAHMTRGLGWEPTYQPADAVFPYDKYEGIKIHDWDKWVDPFRLTMDAYWKYQGEKDRKLYAVIEAFAQNNGHLNITDARYLSAIKLFWQGVSPLENYVVQGFARAGRHFRGEASRVACQMQAVDELRHYQTQAHSISNYNKYYNGFHSQRHMWDRVWYLSVPKSFGEDALTSGPFEFLIAISFSFEYVLTNLLFVPFMSGAAYNGDMSTVTFGFSAQSDESRHMTLGIEAIKFLLEQDPANVPIVQRWVDKWFWRGARLLSLVGMMMDYMLPKRVMSWKEAWEIYAEENGGALFRDLARYGIRPPKGWADACEAKEHISHQVWLLFYEYGGAAAFHTWSPTDDELDWLSTKYPNTFDKYYRPRIEFLREKHARGERVYQTTLPTLCTTCQIPLAFTEPGDPTKISHRETVYKDEKYVFCSDHCQEIFAHEPEKFVQSWLPVNQIYQGNCFNPGVDPTAPDFDPLKAVLEYFRFNLGRDNGEFDGSEDQRNFAAWRGQASKN
;
A
#
# COMPACT_ATOMS: atom_id res chain seq x y z
N MET A 1 -53.89 17.38 -40.42
CA MET A 1 -53.42 17.65 -39.05
C MET A 1 -52.72 16.39 -38.52
N MET A 2 -51.41 16.38 -38.52
CA MET A 2 -50.63 15.28 -37.95
C MET A 2 -50.63 15.43 -36.44
N ASP A 3 -51.23 14.50 -35.77
CA ASP A 3 -51.24 14.42 -34.34
C ASP A 3 -49.86 13.92 -33.85
N MET A 4 -48.94 14.84 -33.69
CA MET A 4 -47.57 14.56 -33.19
C MET A 4 -47.45 14.86 -31.70
N LYS A 5 -48.13 14.09 -30.89
CA LYS A 5 -47.85 14.07 -29.43
C LYS A 5 -47.79 12.66 -28.90
N VAL A 6 -46.89 11.86 -29.44
CA VAL A 6 -46.38 10.73 -28.66
C VAL A 6 -45.33 11.31 -27.69
N ALA A 7 -45.66 11.42 -26.42
CA ALA A 7 -44.73 11.79 -25.39
C ALA A 7 -43.57 10.78 -25.42
N LYS A 8 -42.40 11.21 -25.87
CA LYS A 8 -41.21 10.37 -25.90
C LYS A 8 -40.85 9.98 -24.47
N LYS A 9 -40.72 8.70 -24.20
CA LYS A 9 -40.33 8.17 -22.90
C LYS A 9 -38.93 8.68 -22.57
N LYS A 10 -38.74 9.21 -21.36
CA LYS A 10 -37.41 9.57 -20.84
C LYS A 10 -36.52 8.33 -20.78
N LEU A 11 -35.29 8.41 -21.28
CA LEU A 11 -34.33 7.31 -21.23
C LEU A 11 -33.99 6.93 -19.78
N GLY A 12 -33.99 5.65 -19.49
CA GLY A 12 -33.55 5.10 -18.22
C GLY A 12 -32.02 5.16 -18.06
N ILE A 13 -31.52 4.81 -16.88
CA ILE A 13 -30.08 4.84 -16.59
C ILE A 13 -29.30 3.92 -17.55
N LYS A 14 -29.78 2.69 -17.79
CA LYS A 14 -29.11 1.73 -18.69
C LYS A 14 -29.05 2.23 -20.13
N GLU A 15 -30.11 2.86 -20.60
CA GLU A 15 -30.15 3.43 -21.95
C GLU A 15 -29.22 4.63 -22.09
N ARG A 16 -29.15 5.50 -21.07
CA ARG A 16 -28.22 6.63 -21.04
C ARG A 16 -26.76 6.16 -20.95
N TYR A 17 -26.49 5.11 -20.13
CA TYR A 17 -25.16 4.50 -20.07
C TYR A 17 -24.73 3.94 -21.44
N ALA A 18 -25.64 3.25 -22.15
CA ALA A 18 -25.34 2.75 -23.50
C ALA A 18 -25.03 3.89 -24.48
N HIS A 19 -25.72 5.04 -24.38
CA HIS A 19 -25.39 6.23 -25.18
C HIS A 19 -24.01 6.82 -24.85
N MET A 20 -23.53 6.68 -23.62
CA MET A 20 -22.18 7.17 -23.21
C MET A 20 -21.05 6.22 -23.61
N THR A 21 -21.35 4.94 -23.86
CA THR A 21 -20.31 3.89 -23.89
C THR A 21 -20.37 3.00 -25.12
N ARG A 22 -21.25 3.27 -26.08
CA ARG A 22 -21.37 2.47 -27.31
C ARG A 22 -21.53 3.34 -28.53
N GLY A 23 -20.88 2.91 -29.61
CA GLY A 23 -21.02 3.57 -30.91
C GLY A 23 -20.31 4.92 -31.00
N LEU A 24 -19.41 5.23 -30.08
CA LEU A 24 -18.60 6.45 -30.05
C LEU A 24 -17.14 6.19 -30.46
N GLY A 25 -16.83 4.94 -30.82
CA GLY A 25 -15.53 4.55 -31.32
C GLY A 25 -15.12 5.35 -32.55
N TRP A 26 -13.85 5.68 -32.65
CA TRP A 26 -13.25 6.40 -33.76
C TRP A 26 -11.86 5.87 -34.09
N GLU A 27 -11.46 5.99 -35.33
CA GLU A 27 -10.10 5.69 -35.76
C GLU A 27 -9.30 7.00 -35.90
N PRO A 28 -8.08 7.06 -35.36
CA PRO A 28 -7.23 8.23 -35.49
C PRO A 28 -6.89 8.52 -36.96
N THR A 29 -7.01 9.78 -37.39
CA THR A 29 -6.69 10.20 -38.77
C THR A 29 -5.41 11.03 -38.87
N TYR A 30 -5.00 11.70 -37.78
CA TYR A 30 -3.83 12.55 -37.74
C TYR A 30 -2.55 11.84 -37.26
N GLN A 31 -2.72 10.69 -36.61
CA GLN A 31 -1.62 9.85 -36.13
C GLN A 31 -2.00 8.37 -36.29
N PRO A 32 -1.02 7.46 -36.40
CA PRO A 32 -1.31 6.02 -36.36
C PRO A 32 -2.02 5.61 -35.09
N ALA A 33 -2.95 4.66 -35.18
CA ALA A 33 -3.74 4.20 -34.04
C ALA A 33 -2.87 3.69 -32.88
N ASP A 34 -1.76 3.03 -33.17
CA ASP A 34 -0.81 2.53 -32.19
C ASP A 34 0.00 3.62 -31.48
N ALA A 35 0.09 4.82 -32.05
CA ALA A 35 0.67 5.96 -31.35
C ALA A 35 -0.30 6.61 -30.36
N VAL A 36 -1.61 6.54 -30.67
CA VAL A 36 -2.66 7.05 -29.79
C VAL A 36 -3.02 6.05 -28.69
N PHE A 37 -3.00 4.76 -29.03
CA PHE A 37 -3.36 3.64 -28.16
C PHE A 37 -2.24 2.59 -28.14
N PRO A 38 -1.12 2.84 -27.47
CA PRO A 38 0.11 2.04 -27.58
C PRO A 38 0.14 0.73 -26.76
N TYR A 39 -1.00 0.28 -26.21
CA TYR A 39 -1.07 -0.86 -25.32
C TYR A 39 -0.55 -2.18 -25.92
N ASP A 40 -0.78 -2.44 -27.22
CA ASP A 40 -0.29 -3.65 -27.90
C ASP A 40 1.24 -3.70 -27.98
N LYS A 41 1.87 -2.54 -28.20
CA LYS A 41 3.32 -2.43 -28.31
C LYS A 41 4.04 -2.59 -26.99
N TYR A 42 3.48 -2.01 -25.92
CA TYR A 42 4.16 -1.97 -24.63
C TYR A 42 3.92 -3.23 -23.79
N GLU A 43 2.77 -3.85 -23.93
CA GLU A 43 2.37 -4.96 -23.06
C GLU A 43 2.28 -6.30 -23.80
N GLY A 44 2.25 -6.29 -25.12
CA GLY A 44 2.06 -7.50 -25.94
C GLY A 44 0.64 -8.06 -25.89
N ILE A 45 -0.31 -7.30 -25.33
CA ILE A 45 -1.71 -7.69 -25.23
C ILE A 45 -2.40 -7.57 -26.59
N LYS A 46 -3.24 -8.56 -26.91
CA LYS A 46 -4.06 -8.59 -28.10
C LYS A 46 -5.52 -8.42 -27.74
N ILE A 47 -6.19 -7.43 -28.35
CA ILE A 47 -7.62 -7.16 -28.20
C ILE A 47 -8.26 -7.10 -29.58
N HIS A 48 -9.27 -7.95 -29.77
CA HIS A 48 -9.98 -8.08 -31.04
C HIS A 48 -11.31 -7.34 -31.04
N ASP A 49 -11.96 -7.19 -29.86
CA ASP A 49 -13.27 -6.59 -29.74
C ASP A 49 -13.43 -5.86 -28.40
N TRP A 50 -13.35 -4.54 -28.41
CA TRP A 50 -13.51 -3.70 -27.24
C TRP A 50 -14.95 -3.65 -26.70
N ASP A 51 -15.96 -3.94 -27.52
CA ASP A 51 -17.36 -3.93 -27.08
C ASP A 51 -17.69 -5.11 -26.16
N LYS A 52 -16.80 -6.10 -26.06
CA LYS A 52 -16.89 -7.18 -25.07
C LYS A 52 -16.56 -6.77 -23.65
N TRP A 53 -16.00 -5.59 -23.44
CA TRP A 53 -15.79 -5.08 -22.08
C TRP A 53 -17.12 -4.93 -21.34
N VAL A 54 -17.21 -5.52 -20.17
CA VAL A 54 -18.38 -5.44 -19.30
C VAL A 54 -18.07 -4.55 -18.10
N ASP A 55 -18.85 -3.48 -17.95
CA ASP A 55 -18.91 -2.71 -16.70
C ASP A 55 -20.20 -3.13 -15.96
N PRO A 56 -20.09 -3.89 -14.86
CA PRO A 56 -21.27 -4.38 -14.15
C PRO A 56 -22.08 -3.29 -13.48
N PHE A 57 -21.45 -2.16 -13.11
CA PHE A 57 -22.12 -1.07 -12.43
C PHE A 57 -22.92 -0.16 -13.37
N ARG A 58 -22.45 0.04 -14.60
CA ARG A 58 -23.14 0.81 -15.66
C ARG A 58 -23.65 2.17 -15.17
N LEU A 59 -22.81 2.88 -14.42
CA LEU A 59 -23.16 4.18 -13.85
C LEU A 59 -23.03 5.29 -14.90
N THR A 60 -24.05 6.14 -14.98
CA THR A 60 -23.95 7.43 -15.65
C THR A 60 -23.37 8.46 -14.69
N MET A 61 -22.74 9.53 -15.20
CA MET A 61 -22.13 10.55 -14.37
C MET A 61 -23.09 11.19 -13.37
N ASP A 62 -24.35 11.44 -13.79
CA ASP A 62 -25.37 12.00 -12.90
C ASP A 62 -25.76 11.03 -11.78
N ALA A 63 -25.83 9.73 -12.05
CA ALA A 63 -26.10 8.72 -11.03
C ALA A 63 -24.90 8.58 -10.07
N TYR A 64 -23.69 8.58 -10.60
CA TYR A 64 -22.45 8.55 -9.82
C TYR A 64 -22.37 9.75 -8.86
N TRP A 65 -22.48 10.98 -9.39
CA TRP A 65 -22.39 12.20 -8.57
C TRP A 65 -23.47 12.28 -7.49
N LYS A 66 -24.68 11.85 -7.80
CA LYS A 66 -25.76 11.80 -6.80
C LYS A 66 -25.40 10.86 -5.67
N TYR A 67 -24.98 9.64 -5.99
CA TYR A 67 -24.61 8.63 -5.00
C TYR A 67 -23.43 9.06 -4.14
N GLN A 68 -22.35 9.51 -4.77
CA GLN A 68 -21.14 9.94 -4.04
C GLN A 68 -21.38 11.22 -3.24
N GLY A 69 -22.13 12.17 -3.76
CA GLY A 69 -22.47 13.39 -3.02
C GLY A 69 -23.33 13.14 -1.77
N GLU A 70 -24.18 12.13 -1.77
CA GLU A 70 -24.92 11.70 -0.57
C GLU A 70 -24.00 11.01 0.44
N LYS A 71 -23.06 10.20 -0.04
CA LYS A 71 -22.07 9.49 0.76
C LYS A 71 -21.10 10.48 1.41
N ASP A 72 -20.56 11.43 0.65
CA ASP A 72 -19.63 12.45 1.15
C ASP A 72 -20.27 13.36 2.21
N ARG A 73 -21.51 13.78 2.02
CA ARG A 73 -22.20 14.57 3.05
C ARG A 73 -22.28 13.84 4.39
N LYS A 74 -22.52 12.52 4.37
CA LYS A 74 -22.56 11.70 5.59
C LYS A 74 -21.18 11.54 6.20
N LEU A 75 -20.19 11.25 5.37
CA LEU A 75 -18.79 11.11 5.77
C LEU A 75 -18.28 12.37 6.47
N TYR A 76 -18.35 13.52 5.79
CA TYR A 76 -17.85 14.78 6.35
C TYR A 76 -18.66 15.23 7.56
N ALA A 77 -19.96 14.98 7.63
CA ALA A 77 -20.75 15.32 8.82
C ALA A 77 -20.24 14.59 10.08
N VAL A 78 -19.83 13.32 9.97
CA VAL A 78 -19.25 12.57 11.10
C VAL A 78 -17.86 13.07 11.44
N ILE A 79 -16.99 13.25 10.45
CA ILE A 79 -15.60 13.72 10.65
C ILE A 79 -15.60 15.11 11.28
N GLU A 80 -16.43 16.02 10.79
CA GLU A 80 -16.53 17.38 11.32
C GLU A 80 -17.11 17.41 12.74
N ALA A 81 -18.17 16.65 13.01
CA ALA A 81 -18.73 16.55 14.37
C ALA A 81 -17.70 15.99 15.35
N PHE A 82 -16.92 14.98 14.94
CA PHE A 82 -15.83 14.44 15.73
C PHE A 82 -14.76 15.49 16.04
N ALA A 83 -14.33 16.25 15.01
CA ALA A 83 -13.35 17.30 15.16
C ALA A 83 -13.86 18.50 16.00
N GLN A 84 -15.11 18.94 15.80
CA GLN A 84 -15.71 20.03 16.55
C GLN A 84 -15.88 19.71 18.05
N ASN A 85 -16.14 18.44 18.37
CA ASN A 85 -16.23 17.99 19.75
C ASN A 85 -14.86 17.58 20.34
N ASN A 86 -13.76 17.93 19.68
CA ASN A 86 -12.41 17.55 20.09
C ASN A 86 -12.25 16.03 20.28
N GLY A 87 -12.90 15.22 19.46
CA GLY A 87 -12.93 13.77 19.58
C GLY A 87 -11.54 13.13 19.51
N HIS A 88 -10.58 13.74 18.78
CA HIS A 88 -9.19 13.31 18.73
C HIS A 88 -8.54 13.22 20.12
N LEU A 89 -9.03 14.00 21.09
CA LEU A 89 -8.57 13.99 22.48
C LEU A 89 -8.93 12.68 23.22
N ASN A 90 -9.86 11.91 22.68
CA ASN A 90 -10.27 10.62 23.25
C ASN A 90 -9.39 9.46 22.79
N ILE A 91 -8.50 9.69 21.83
CA ILE A 91 -7.49 8.70 21.44
C ILE A 91 -6.54 8.52 22.62
N THR A 92 -6.56 7.33 23.24
CA THR A 92 -5.89 7.09 24.52
C THR A 92 -4.58 6.33 24.41
N ASP A 93 -4.30 5.75 23.28
CA ASP A 93 -3.13 4.89 23.08
C ASP A 93 -2.15 5.52 22.09
N ALA A 94 -0.92 5.80 22.57
CA ALA A 94 0.12 6.42 21.77
C ALA A 94 0.67 5.48 20.67
N ARG A 95 0.56 4.15 20.85
CA ARG A 95 0.94 3.18 19.80
C ARG A 95 -0.05 3.25 18.64
N TYR A 96 -1.35 3.31 18.95
CA TYR A 96 -2.35 3.51 17.92
C TYR A 96 -2.12 4.82 17.17
N LEU A 97 -1.80 5.90 17.87
CA LEU A 97 -1.47 7.18 17.24
C LEU A 97 -0.28 7.06 16.29
N SER A 98 0.76 6.32 16.69
CA SER A 98 1.92 6.06 15.83
C SER A 98 1.57 5.20 14.62
N ALA A 99 0.72 4.18 14.80
CA ALA A 99 0.25 3.34 13.71
C ALA A 99 -0.57 4.15 12.69
N ILE A 100 -1.49 4.99 13.17
CA ILE A 100 -2.33 5.81 12.28
C ILE A 100 -1.52 6.90 11.57
N LYS A 101 -0.48 7.45 12.21
CA LYS A 101 0.46 8.36 11.57
C LYS A 101 1.15 7.69 10.39
N LEU A 102 1.70 6.48 10.58
CA LEU A 102 2.34 5.73 9.51
C LEU A 102 1.33 5.38 8.39
N PHE A 103 0.13 4.97 8.76
CA PHE A 103 -0.94 4.68 7.81
C PHE A 103 -1.19 5.87 6.88
N TRP A 104 -1.47 7.06 7.44
CA TRP A 104 -1.72 8.25 6.64
C TRP A 104 -0.51 8.73 5.83
N GLN A 105 0.70 8.55 6.36
CA GLN A 105 1.93 8.90 5.64
C GLN A 105 2.21 7.96 4.44
N GLY A 106 1.82 6.70 4.54
CA GLY A 106 2.02 5.70 3.48
C GLY A 106 0.89 5.66 2.46
N VAL A 107 -0.37 5.66 2.92
CA VAL A 107 -1.53 5.45 2.05
C VAL A 107 -1.87 6.71 1.25
N SER A 108 -1.86 7.88 1.87
CA SER A 108 -2.29 9.11 1.21
C SER A 108 -1.47 9.47 -0.06
N PRO A 109 -0.12 9.41 -0.09
CA PRO A 109 0.62 9.59 -1.33
C PRO A 109 0.40 8.47 -2.35
N LEU A 110 0.16 7.23 -1.89
CA LEU A 110 -0.14 6.09 -2.77
C LEU A 110 -1.45 6.31 -3.52
N GLU A 111 -2.50 6.77 -2.85
CA GLU A 111 -3.77 7.16 -3.49
C GLU A 111 -3.57 8.16 -4.62
N ASN A 112 -2.70 9.16 -4.43
CA ASN A 112 -2.39 10.13 -5.49
C ASN A 112 -1.76 9.46 -6.73
N TYR A 113 -0.90 8.46 -6.55
CA TYR A 113 -0.37 7.69 -7.67
C TYR A 113 -1.47 6.87 -8.36
N VAL A 114 -2.39 6.33 -7.59
CA VAL A 114 -3.53 5.54 -8.11
C VAL A 114 -4.47 6.42 -8.92
N VAL A 115 -4.78 7.65 -8.46
CA VAL A 115 -5.52 8.67 -9.26
C VAL A 115 -4.89 8.86 -10.65
N GLN A 116 -3.58 9.08 -10.69
CA GLN A 116 -2.87 9.31 -11.94
C GLN A 116 -2.87 8.06 -12.83
N GLY A 117 -2.73 6.88 -12.24
CA GLY A 117 -2.71 5.61 -12.96
C GLY A 117 -4.04 5.30 -13.64
N PHE A 118 -5.18 5.46 -12.94
CA PHE A 118 -6.51 5.27 -13.54
C PHE A 118 -6.84 6.31 -14.60
N ALA A 119 -6.48 7.58 -14.39
CA ALA A 119 -6.65 8.63 -15.40
C ALA A 119 -5.84 8.30 -16.67
N ARG A 120 -4.60 7.81 -16.51
CA ARG A 120 -3.74 7.36 -17.61
C ARG A 120 -4.34 6.12 -18.31
N ALA A 121 -4.77 5.10 -17.57
CA ALA A 121 -5.38 3.91 -18.15
C ALA A 121 -6.63 4.28 -18.98
N GLY A 122 -7.52 5.09 -18.42
CA GLY A 122 -8.69 5.59 -19.14
C GLY A 122 -8.35 6.42 -20.39
N ARG A 123 -7.20 7.10 -20.44
CA ARG A 123 -6.73 7.80 -21.62
C ARG A 123 -6.28 6.84 -22.73
N HIS A 124 -5.69 5.71 -22.37
CA HIS A 124 -5.09 4.79 -23.32
C HIS A 124 -6.05 3.73 -23.88
N PHE A 125 -7.17 3.46 -23.22
CA PHE A 125 -8.14 2.46 -23.70
C PHE A 125 -8.96 2.97 -24.88
N ARG A 126 -9.19 2.09 -25.87
CA ARG A 126 -10.05 2.39 -27.01
C ARG A 126 -11.53 2.22 -26.68
N GLY A 127 -11.86 1.29 -25.77
CA GLY A 127 -13.24 1.02 -25.39
C GLY A 127 -13.85 2.14 -24.53
N GLU A 128 -15.03 2.62 -24.91
CA GLU A 128 -15.70 3.70 -24.18
C GLU A 128 -16.10 3.27 -22.76
N ALA A 129 -16.60 2.04 -22.60
CA ALA A 129 -17.00 1.52 -21.30
C ALA A 129 -15.82 1.41 -20.33
N SER A 130 -14.67 0.91 -20.80
CA SER A 130 -13.45 0.81 -19.99
C SER A 130 -12.87 2.18 -19.61
N ARG A 131 -12.93 3.15 -20.54
CA ARG A 131 -12.53 4.54 -20.25
C ARG A 131 -13.38 5.17 -19.16
N VAL A 132 -14.71 5.05 -19.26
CA VAL A 132 -15.64 5.60 -18.26
C VAL A 132 -15.40 4.96 -16.90
N ALA A 133 -15.22 3.63 -16.83
CA ALA A 133 -14.94 2.92 -15.59
C ALA A 133 -13.66 3.43 -14.92
N CYS A 134 -12.55 3.53 -15.66
CA CYS A 134 -11.28 4.05 -15.14
C CYS A 134 -11.36 5.51 -14.68
N GLN A 135 -12.09 6.36 -15.42
CA GLN A 135 -12.26 7.77 -15.02
C GLN A 135 -13.08 7.90 -13.73
N MET A 136 -14.11 7.09 -13.55
CA MET A 136 -14.88 7.06 -12.30
C MET A 136 -14.03 6.59 -11.13
N GLN A 137 -13.21 5.56 -11.32
CA GLN A 137 -12.30 5.12 -10.28
C GLN A 137 -11.24 6.19 -9.95
N ALA A 138 -10.67 6.87 -10.94
CA ALA A 138 -9.76 7.98 -10.68
C ALA A 138 -10.38 9.08 -9.80
N VAL A 139 -11.68 9.34 -9.96
CA VAL A 139 -12.42 10.30 -9.12
C VAL A 139 -12.65 9.75 -7.71
N ASP A 140 -12.92 8.46 -7.55
CA ASP A 140 -13.05 7.85 -6.22
C ASP A 140 -11.74 7.95 -5.45
N GLU A 141 -10.61 7.60 -6.06
CA GLU A 141 -9.29 7.73 -5.43
C GLU A 141 -8.93 9.17 -5.07
N LEU A 142 -9.32 10.12 -5.92
CA LEU A 142 -9.15 11.54 -5.60
C LEU A 142 -9.99 11.96 -4.38
N ARG A 143 -11.19 11.40 -4.22
CA ARG A 143 -12.04 11.63 -3.05
C ARG A 143 -11.44 11.00 -1.79
N HIS A 144 -10.88 9.78 -1.89
CA HIS A 144 -10.14 9.14 -0.81
C HIS A 144 -8.95 9.99 -0.38
N TYR A 145 -8.10 10.39 -1.31
CA TYR A 145 -6.96 11.26 -1.05
C TYR A 145 -7.35 12.57 -0.36
N GLN A 146 -8.40 13.24 -0.84
CA GLN A 146 -8.89 14.49 -0.25
C GLN A 146 -9.42 14.29 1.17
N THR A 147 -10.14 13.19 1.43
CA THR A 147 -10.65 12.87 2.77
C THR A 147 -9.50 12.57 3.73
N GLN A 148 -8.47 11.88 3.26
CA GLN A 148 -7.26 11.62 4.01
C GLN A 148 -6.53 12.92 4.37
N ALA A 149 -6.35 13.83 3.40
CA ALA A 149 -5.75 15.14 3.64
C ALA A 149 -6.52 15.97 4.67
N HIS A 150 -7.86 15.91 4.62
CA HIS A 150 -8.72 16.57 5.61
C HIS A 150 -8.55 15.95 7.01
N SER A 151 -8.51 14.64 7.12
CA SER A 151 -8.27 13.92 8.38
C SER A 151 -6.90 14.26 8.97
N ILE A 152 -5.84 14.24 8.16
CA ILE A 152 -4.48 14.63 8.56
C ILE A 152 -4.45 16.05 9.11
N SER A 153 -5.13 16.99 8.46
CA SER A 153 -5.25 18.38 8.94
C SER A 153 -5.89 18.46 10.32
N ASN A 154 -6.88 17.63 10.62
CA ASN A 154 -7.51 17.56 11.93
C ASN A 154 -6.59 16.94 12.99
N TYR A 155 -5.90 15.82 12.68
CA TYR A 155 -4.91 15.24 13.59
C TYR A 155 -3.79 16.24 13.94
N ASN A 156 -3.34 17.00 12.95
CA ASN A 156 -2.24 17.96 13.12
C ASN A 156 -2.54 19.10 14.10
N LYS A 157 -3.80 19.31 14.48
CA LYS A 157 -4.17 20.25 15.56
C LYS A 157 -3.70 19.79 16.93
N TYR A 158 -3.54 18.48 17.12
CA TYR A 158 -3.32 17.86 18.42
C TYR A 158 -2.00 17.10 18.51
N TYR A 159 -1.42 16.67 17.37
CA TYR A 159 -0.27 15.78 17.33
C TYR A 159 0.75 16.23 16.30
N ASN A 160 2.03 15.98 16.58
CA ASN A 160 3.11 16.30 15.64
C ASN A 160 3.27 15.20 14.59
N GLY A 161 3.82 15.55 13.42
CA GLY A 161 4.24 14.62 12.39
C GLY A 161 3.17 14.25 11.35
N PHE A 162 2.01 14.89 11.37
CA PHE A 162 0.96 14.68 10.36
C PHE A 162 1.04 15.65 9.17
N HIS A 163 2.07 16.48 9.04
CA HIS A 163 2.11 17.59 8.08
C HIS A 163 3.20 17.53 7.01
N SER A 164 4.19 16.66 7.12
CA SER A 164 5.37 16.65 6.24
C SER A 164 5.39 15.46 5.27
N GLN A 165 4.25 15.14 4.67
CA GLN A 165 4.08 13.93 3.85
C GLN A 165 5.12 13.79 2.73
N ARG A 166 5.31 14.82 1.89
CA ARG A 166 6.21 14.73 0.74
C ARG A 166 7.64 14.44 1.17
N HIS A 167 8.15 15.16 2.16
CA HIS A 167 9.50 14.94 2.67
C HIS A 167 9.68 13.54 3.25
N MET A 168 8.70 13.05 4.03
CA MET A 168 8.71 11.70 4.57
C MET A 168 8.66 10.67 3.45
N TRP A 169 7.78 10.85 2.47
CA TRP A 169 7.62 9.97 1.32
C TRP A 169 8.90 9.82 0.49
N ASP A 170 9.64 10.91 0.32
CA ASP A 170 10.85 10.91 -0.51
C ASP A 170 12.08 10.35 0.21
N ARG A 171 12.15 10.41 1.55
CA ARG A 171 13.40 10.13 2.28
C ARG A 171 13.32 9.07 3.35
N VAL A 172 12.16 8.79 3.90
CA VAL A 172 12.06 7.79 4.96
C VAL A 172 12.10 6.39 4.37
N TRP A 173 13.06 5.59 4.80
CA TRP A 173 13.34 4.29 4.16
C TRP A 173 12.12 3.35 4.12
N TYR A 174 11.32 3.27 5.19
CA TYR A 174 10.14 2.39 5.21
C TYR A 174 9.01 2.89 4.30
N LEU A 175 8.92 4.19 4.03
CA LEU A 175 7.96 4.75 3.07
C LEU A 175 8.40 4.54 1.62
N SER A 176 9.67 4.22 1.39
CA SER A 176 10.13 3.80 0.05
C SER A 176 9.49 2.50 -0.42
N VAL A 177 8.96 1.69 0.49
CA VAL A 177 8.27 0.43 0.16
C VAL A 177 6.95 0.70 -0.58
N PRO A 178 5.97 1.44 -0.01
CA PRO A 178 4.77 1.82 -0.74
C PRO A 178 5.07 2.73 -1.93
N LYS A 179 6.05 3.62 -1.84
CA LYS A 179 6.49 4.45 -2.96
C LYS A 179 6.99 3.60 -4.13
N SER A 180 7.87 2.64 -3.88
CA SER A 180 8.36 1.71 -4.90
C SER A 180 7.24 0.91 -5.56
N PHE A 181 6.25 0.46 -4.78
CA PHE A 181 5.07 -0.23 -5.31
C PHE A 181 4.26 0.70 -6.22
N GLY A 182 3.91 1.89 -5.74
CA GLY A 182 3.10 2.85 -6.48
C GLY A 182 3.76 3.38 -7.75
N GLU A 183 5.05 3.71 -7.71
CA GLU A 183 5.80 4.16 -8.90
C GLU A 183 5.98 3.06 -9.93
N ASP A 184 6.24 1.82 -9.50
CA ASP A 184 6.30 0.66 -10.39
C ASP A 184 4.95 0.46 -11.10
N ALA A 185 3.84 0.50 -10.36
CA ALA A 185 2.49 0.39 -10.93
C ALA A 185 2.17 1.54 -11.89
N LEU A 186 2.40 2.79 -11.47
CA LEU A 186 2.10 3.98 -12.27
C LEU A 186 2.87 4.01 -13.60
N THR A 187 4.10 3.47 -13.63
CA THR A 187 4.94 3.43 -14.82
C THR A 187 4.75 2.17 -15.68
N SER A 188 3.94 1.21 -15.23
CA SER A 188 3.54 0.02 -15.98
C SER A 188 2.56 0.37 -17.11
N GLY A 189 2.28 -0.57 -18.00
CA GLY A 189 1.23 -0.42 -19.00
C GLY A 189 -0.17 -0.32 -18.39
N PRO A 190 -1.17 0.15 -19.14
CA PRO A 190 -2.49 0.43 -18.58
C PRO A 190 -3.22 -0.81 -18.05
N PHE A 191 -3.08 -1.97 -18.70
CA PHE A 191 -3.68 -3.21 -18.22
C PHE A 191 -2.90 -3.81 -17.04
N GLU A 192 -1.59 -3.78 -17.10
CA GLU A 192 -0.76 -4.19 -15.98
C GLU A 192 -1.08 -3.37 -14.73
N PHE A 193 -1.29 -2.05 -14.88
CA PHE A 193 -1.73 -1.17 -13.80
C PHE A 193 -3.06 -1.62 -13.17
N LEU A 194 -4.08 -1.95 -13.98
CA LEU A 194 -5.35 -2.46 -13.46
C LEU A 194 -5.18 -3.77 -12.68
N ILE A 195 -4.31 -4.66 -13.17
CA ILE A 195 -4.03 -5.92 -12.47
C ILE A 195 -3.23 -5.67 -11.18
N ALA A 196 -2.32 -4.70 -11.20
CA ALA A 196 -1.56 -4.32 -10.01
C ALA A 196 -2.46 -3.79 -8.89
N ILE A 197 -3.28 -2.82 -9.21
CA ILE A 197 -4.09 -2.08 -8.24
C ILE A 197 -5.43 -2.80 -8.02
N SER A 198 -6.33 -2.78 -9.00
CA SER A 198 -7.72 -3.22 -8.79
C SER A 198 -7.84 -4.72 -8.53
N PHE A 199 -6.93 -5.54 -9.05
CA PHE A 199 -6.98 -6.98 -8.82
C PHE A 199 -6.07 -7.42 -7.67
N SER A 200 -4.75 -7.27 -7.81
CA SER A 200 -3.82 -7.87 -6.87
C SER A 200 -3.81 -7.16 -5.52
N PHE A 201 -3.85 -5.84 -5.52
CA PHE A 201 -3.85 -5.06 -4.29
C PHE A 201 -5.26 -4.93 -3.69
N GLU A 202 -6.21 -4.33 -4.41
CA GLU A 202 -7.53 -4.04 -3.86
C GLU A 202 -8.35 -5.32 -3.63
N TYR A 203 -8.46 -6.21 -4.62
CA TYR A 203 -9.31 -7.40 -4.49
C TYR A 203 -8.69 -8.47 -3.57
N VAL A 204 -7.41 -8.81 -3.76
CA VAL A 204 -6.80 -9.94 -3.03
C VAL A 204 -6.33 -9.52 -1.64
N LEU A 205 -5.79 -8.30 -1.48
CA LEU A 205 -5.00 -7.92 -0.32
C LEU A 205 -5.57 -6.76 0.52
N THR A 206 -6.46 -5.92 -0.02
CA THR A 206 -6.84 -4.66 0.67
C THR A 206 -7.54 -4.85 2.01
N ASN A 207 -8.27 -5.95 2.19
CA ASN A 207 -8.92 -6.26 3.47
C ASN A 207 -7.92 -6.49 4.61
N LEU A 208 -6.69 -6.87 4.29
CA LEU A 208 -5.59 -6.96 5.26
C LEU A 208 -5.16 -5.58 5.78
N LEU A 209 -5.45 -4.53 5.04
CA LEU A 209 -5.18 -3.15 5.43
C LEU A 209 -6.38 -2.52 6.17
N PHE A 210 -7.55 -2.51 5.56
CA PHE A 210 -8.71 -1.77 6.08
C PHE A 210 -9.28 -2.36 7.37
N VAL A 211 -9.46 -3.69 7.44
CA VAL A 211 -10.14 -4.31 8.58
C VAL A 211 -9.39 -4.10 9.90
N PRO A 212 -8.06 -4.32 9.99
CA PRO A 212 -7.31 -4.07 11.21
C PRO A 212 -7.34 -2.61 11.65
N PHE A 213 -7.15 -1.68 10.70
CA PHE A 213 -7.13 -0.25 11.02
C PHE A 213 -8.50 0.25 11.46
N MET A 214 -9.59 -0.15 10.82
CA MET A 214 -10.93 0.21 11.27
C MET A 214 -11.24 -0.36 12.66
N SER A 215 -10.83 -1.59 12.94
CA SER A 215 -11.01 -2.21 14.24
C SER A 215 -10.21 -1.50 15.34
N GLY A 216 -8.95 -1.19 15.08
CA GLY A 216 -8.10 -0.41 15.97
C GLY A 216 -8.62 1.01 16.19
N ALA A 217 -9.10 1.65 15.15
CA ALA A 217 -9.72 2.97 15.21
C ALA A 217 -11.00 2.97 16.05
N ALA A 218 -11.89 2.03 15.82
CA ALA A 218 -13.12 1.88 16.60
C ALA A 218 -12.83 1.68 18.08
N TYR A 219 -11.85 0.85 18.41
CA TYR A 219 -11.43 0.61 19.78
C TYR A 219 -10.90 1.87 20.46
N ASN A 220 -10.17 2.71 19.74
CA ASN A 220 -9.62 3.96 20.26
C ASN A 220 -10.58 5.14 20.19
N GLY A 221 -11.82 4.95 19.74
CA GLY A 221 -12.81 5.99 19.57
C GLY A 221 -12.48 6.98 18.42
N ASP A 222 -11.62 6.60 17.49
CA ASP A 222 -11.25 7.39 16.33
C ASP A 222 -12.30 7.27 15.22
N MET A 223 -13.36 8.03 15.35
CA MET A 223 -14.46 8.02 14.38
C MET A 223 -14.08 8.58 13.02
N SER A 224 -13.03 9.37 12.92
CA SER A 224 -12.52 9.88 11.63
C SER A 224 -12.02 8.73 10.77
N THR A 225 -11.12 7.91 11.29
CA THR A 225 -10.57 6.74 10.58
C THR A 225 -11.62 5.66 10.31
N VAL A 226 -12.50 5.37 11.29
CA VAL A 226 -13.60 4.41 11.11
C VAL A 226 -14.50 4.83 9.94
N THR A 227 -14.92 6.09 9.92
CA THR A 227 -15.85 6.61 8.90
C THR A 227 -15.19 6.65 7.53
N PHE A 228 -13.93 7.06 7.46
CA PHE A 228 -13.14 6.99 6.23
C PHE A 228 -13.09 5.55 5.69
N GLY A 229 -12.70 4.59 6.53
CA GLY A 229 -12.55 3.19 6.12
C GLY A 229 -13.85 2.60 5.55
N PHE A 230 -15.00 2.83 6.19
CA PHE A 230 -16.30 2.40 5.65
C PHE A 230 -16.64 3.08 4.32
N SER A 231 -16.32 4.37 4.18
CA SER A 231 -16.57 5.10 2.95
C SER A 231 -15.72 4.55 1.80
N ALA A 232 -14.42 4.41 2.00
CA ALA A 232 -13.50 3.87 1.02
C ALA A 232 -13.88 2.44 0.63
N GLN A 233 -14.04 1.54 1.60
CA GLN A 233 -14.39 0.13 1.35
C GLN A 233 -15.65 -0.04 0.50
N SER A 234 -16.61 0.86 0.60
CA SER A 234 -17.80 0.81 -0.26
C SER A 234 -17.51 1.17 -1.73
N ASP A 235 -16.45 1.93 -2.01
CA ASP A 235 -15.97 2.22 -3.37
C ASP A 235 -15.11 1.08 -3.90
N GLU A 236 -14.31 0.45 -3.04
CA GLU A 236 -13.44 -0.68 -3.39
C GLU A 236 -14.19 -1.84 -4.07
N SER A 237 -15.47 -2.03 -3.77
CA SER A 237 -16.28 -3.06 -4.45
C SER A 237 -16.39 -2.84 -5.97
N ARG A 238 -16.36 -1.57 -6.43
CA ARG A 238 -16.32 -1.25 -7.87
C ARG A 238 -14.93 -1.48 -8.44
N HIS A 239 -13.91 -1.05 -7.70
CA HIS A 239 -12.51 -1.18 -8.08
C HIS A 239 -12.11 -2.66 -8.24
N MET A 240 -12.43 -3.48 -7.26
CA MET A 240 -12.23 -4.93 -7.29
C MET A 240 -12.92 -5.57 -8.50
N THR A 241 -14.17 -5.15 -8.78
CA THR A 241 -14.91 -5.66 -9.93
C THR A 241 -14.28 -5.23 -11.25
N LEU A 242 -13.77 -3.99 -11.34
CA LEU A 242 -13.02 -3.52 -12.50
C LEU A 242 -11.79 -4.40 -12.77
N GLY A 243 -11.03 -4.75 -11.73
CA GLY A 243 -9.85 -5.63 -11.83
C GLY A 243 -10.20 -7.02 -12.36
N ILE A 244 -11.26 -7.63 -11.82
CA ILE A 244 -11.73 -8.95 -12.27
C ILE A 244 -12.21 -8.91 -13.72
N GLU A 245 -13.01 -7.91 -14.10
CA GLU A 245 -13.53 -7.79 -15.47
C GLU A 245 -12.40 -7.47 -16.47
N ALA A 246 -11.37 -6.73 -16.05
CA ALA A 246 -10.18 -6.54 -16.87
C ALA A 246 -9.46 -7.86 -17.18
N ILE A 247 -9.25 -8.71 -16.18
CA ILE A 247 -8.63 -10.03 -16.37
C ILE A 247 -9.48 -10.89 -17.31
N LYS A 248 -10.77 -11.05 -17.04
CA LYS A 248 -11.68 -11.85 -17.89
C LYS A 248 -11.69 -11.33 -19.33
N PHE A 249 -11.81 -10.01 -19.49
CA PHE A 249 -11.80 -9.38 -20.81
C PHE A 249 -10.52 -9.75 -21.59
N LEU A 250 -9.34 -9.62 -20.99
CA LEU A 250 -8.08 -9.93 -21.65
C LEU A 250 -7.96 -11.41 -22.03
N LEU A 251 -8.36 -12.30 -21.13
CA LEU A 251 -8.23 -13.75 -21.34
C LEU A 251 -9.22 -14.29 -22.37
N GLU A 252 -10.38 -13.63 -22.53
CA GLU A 252 -11.39 -13.98 -23.55
C GLU A 252 -11.07 -13.41 -24.93
N GLN A 253 -10.14 -12.45 -25.04
CA GLN A 253 -9.75 -11.88 -26.33
C GLN A 253 -8.79 -12.77 -27.12
N ASP A 254 -7.74 -13.26 -26.48
CA ASP A 254 -6.71 -14.04 -27.15
C ASP A 254 -5.96 -14.96 -26.15
N PRO A 255 -5.78 -16.26 -26.45
CA PRO A 255 -5.01 -17.16 -25.60
C PRO A 255 -3.56 -16.71 -25.33
N ALA A 256 -2.97 -15.91 -26.24
CA ALA A 256 -1.63 -15.36 -26.06
C ALA A 256 -1.53 -14.37 -24.90
N ASN A 257 -2.65 -13.83 -24.43
CA ASN A 257 -2.69 -12.94 -23.26
C ASN A 257 -2.49 -13.68 -21.93
N VAL A 258 -2.84 -14.98 -21.86
CA VAL A 258 -2.76 -15.77 -20.62
C VAL A 258 -1.39 -15.70 -19.94
N PRO A 259 -0.26 -16.00 -20.60
CA PRO A 259 1.06 -15.96 -19.95
C PRO A 259 1.48 -14.55 -19.53
N ILE A 260 0.99 -13.51 -20.23
CA ILE A 260 1.27 -12.10 -19.90
C ILE A 260 0.53 -11.74 -18.62
N VAL A 261 -0.77 -11.99 -18.57
CA VAL A 261 -1.62 -11.73 -17.40
C VAL A 261 -1.13 -12.52 -16.18
N GLN A 262 -0.76 -13.81 -16.37
CA GLN A 262 -0.21 -14.62 -15.28
C GLN A 262 1.07 -14.00 -14.68
N ARG A 263 2.00 -13.53 -15.52
CA ARG A 263 3.22 -12.88 -15.06
C ARG A 263 2.91 -11.60 -14.25
N TRP A 264 1.91 -10.81 -14.67
CA TRP A 264 1.47 -9.64 -13.92
C TRP A 264 0.85 -10.02 -12.58
N VAL A 265 0.00 -11.06 -12.55
CA VAL A 265 -0.58 -11.58 -11.30
C VAL A 265 0.53 -12.05 -10.35
N ASP A 266 1.54 -12.77 -10.84
CA ASP A 266 2.68 -13.24 -10.05
C ASP A 266 3.47 -12.05 -9.45
N LYS A 267 3.82 -11.06 -10.28
CA LYS A 267 4.56 -9.86 -9.87
C LYS A 267 3.80 -9.06 -8.80
N TRP A 268 2.57 -8.70 -9.09
CA TRP A 268 1.83 -7.74 -8.28
C TRP A 268 1.29 -8.32 -6.99
N PHE A 269 0.95 -9.60 -6.97
CA PHE A 269 0.66 -10.29 -5.72
C PHE A 269 1.86 -10.24 -4.77
N TRP A 270 3.06 -10.58 -5.26
CA TRP A 270 4.26 -10.57 -4.43
C TRP A 270 4.64 -9.17 -3.96
N ARG A 271 4.59 -8.19 -4.84
CA ARG A 271 4.84 -6.79 -4.49
C ARG A 271 3.87 -6.29 -3.42
N GLY A 272 2.60 -6.59 -3.56
CA GLY A 272 1.56 -6.26 -2.59
C GLY A 272 1.74 -6.97 -1.24
N ALA A 273 2.05 -8.26 -1.24
CA ALA A 273 2.34 -9.03 -0.03
C ALA A 273 3.54 -8.44 0.74
N ARG A 274 4.59 -8.01 0.04
CA ARG A 274 5.74 -7.31 0.66
C ARG A 274 5.36 -5.94 1.23
N LEU A 275 4.58 -5.15 0.52
CA LEU A 275 4.05 -3.89 1.04
C LEU A 275 3.26 -4.11 2.34
N LEU A 276 2.36 -5.08 2.36
CA LEU A 276 1.50 -5.36 3.50
C LEU A 276 2.22 -6.03 4.68
N SER A 277 3.48 -6.45 4.52
CA SER A 277 4.29 -6.89 5.65
C SER A 277 4.44 -5.82 6.74
N LEU A 278 4.44 -4.54 6.34
CA LEU A 278 4.43 -3.39 7.27
C LEU A 278 3.14 -3.36 8.10
N VAL A 279 2.00 -3.67 7.47
CA VAL A 279 0.70 -3.76 8.16
C VAL A 279 0.69 -4.93 9.14
N GLY A 280 1.28 -6.07 8.80
CA GLY A 280 1.41 -7.22 9.69
C GLY A 280 2.13 -6.84 11.00
N MET A 281 3.24 -6.13 10.91
CA MET A 281 3.95 -5.59 12.08
C MET A 281 3.04 -4.67 12.90
N MET A 282 2.33 -3.76 12.25
CA MET A 282 1.45 -2.83 12.95
C MET A 282 0.33 -3.56 13.68
N MET A 283 -0.28 -4.58 13.07
CA MET A 283 -1.34 -5.38 13.68
C MET A 283 -0.87 -6.07 14.95
N ASP A 284 0.27 -6.74 14.91
CA ASP A 284 0.73 -7.59 16.00
C ASP A 284 1.44 -6.83 17.12
N TYR A 285 1.98 -5.64 16.85
CA TYR A 285 2.83 -4.93 17.80
C TYR A 285 2.39 -3.51 18.15
N MET A 286 1.56 -2.87 17.32
CA MET A 286 1.20 -1.47 17.51
C MET A 286 -0.27 -1.24 17.84
N LEU A 287 -1.17 -2.11 17.41
CA LEU A 287 -2.59 -1.97 17.76
C LEU A 287 -2.84 -2.50 19.18
N PRO A 288 -3.39 -1.68 20.09
CA PRO A 288 -3.38 -1.97 21.53
C PRO A 288 -4.30 -3.13 21.97
N LYS A 289 -5.47 -3.27 21.36
CA LYS A 289 -6.31 -4.44 21.54
C LYS A 289 -6.54 -5.14 20.22
N ARG A 290 -5.99 -6.31 20.16
CA ARG A 290 -5.96 -7.11 18.95
C ARG A 290 -7.08 -8.10 18.97
N VAL A 291 -8.00 -7.98 18.03
CA VAL A 291 -9.08 -8.95 17.85
C VAL A 291 -8.53 -10.19 17.16
N MET A 292 -7.64 -10.00 16.20
CA MET A 292 -6.96 -11.07 15.46
C MET A 292 -5.49 -10.75 15.24
N SER A 293 -4.67 -11.77 15.06
CA SER A 293 -3.29 -11.65 14.62
C SER A 293 -3.20 -11.44 13.11
N TRP A 294 -2.04 -11.02 12.64
CA TRP A 294 -1.74 -10.98 11.21
C TRP A 294 -1.95 -12.34 10.54
N LYS A 295 -1.51 -13.42 11.18
CA LYS A 295 -1.71 -14.78 10.70
C LYS A 295 -3.19 -15.08 10.44
N GLU A 296 -4.06 -14.84 11.44
CA GLU A 296 -5.50 -15.08 11.31
C GLU A 296 -6.12 -14.20 10.21
N ALA A 297 -5.71 -12.94 10.13
CA ALA A 297 -6.17 -12.05 9.07
C ALA A 297 -5.75 -12.54 7.68
N TRP A 298 -4.50 -13.00 7.54
CA TRP A 298 -4.00 -13.57 6.29
C TRP A 298 -4.80 -14.82 5.89
N GLU A 299 -5.06 -15.73 6.83
CA GLU A 299 -5.84 -16.95 6.59
C GLU A 299 -7.25 -16.63 6.05
N ILE A 300 -7.93 -15.67 6.65
CA ILE A 300 -9.29 -15.29 6.25
C ILE A 300 -9.29 -14.51 4.93
N TYR A 301 -8.53 -13.43 4.86
CA TYR A 301 -8.66 -12.47 3.76
C TYR A 301 -7.83 -12.82 2.53
N ALA A 302 -6.64 -13.38 2.68
CA ALA A 302 -5.83 -13.81 1.55
C ALA A 302 -6.11 -15.26 1.17
N GLU A 303 -5.94 -16.22 2.09
CA GLU A 303 -6.01 -17.65 1.74
C GLU A 303 -7.44 -18.10 1.40
N GLU A 304 -8.43 -17.81 2.22
CA GLU A 304 -9.80 -18.25 1.94
C GLU A 304 -10.41 -17.49 0.77
N ASN A 305 -10.40 -16.16 0.83
CA ASN A 305 -11.04 -15.33 -0.20
C ASN A 305 -10.23 -15.30 -1.50
N GLY A 306 -8.93 -15.04 -1.44
CA GLY A 306 -8.05 -15.04 -2.60
C GLY A 306 -7.93 -16.41 -3.23
N GLY A 307 -7.83 -17.49 -2.41
CA GLY A 307 -7.82 -18.86 -2.88
C GLY A 307 -9.11 -19.25 -3.62
N ALA A 308 -10.29 -18.80 -3.16
CA ALA A 308 -11.55 -19.00 -3.87
C ALA A 308 -11.54 -18.30 -5.24
N LEU A 309 -11.06 -17.07 -5.28
CA LEU A 309 -10.92 -16.30 -6.51
C LEU A 309 -10.02 -16.99 -7.54
N PHE A 310 -8.85 -17.49 -7.14
CA PHE A 310 -7.96 -18.19 -8.07
C PHE A 310 -8.54 -19.51 -8.57
N ARG A 311 -9.35 -20.22 -7.78
CA ARG A 311 -10.12 -21.37 -8.26
C ARG A 311 -11.12 -20.98 -9.36
N ASP A 312 -11.79 -19.85 -9.24
CA ASP A 312 -12.70 -19.34 -10.27
C ASP A 312 -11.98 -18.90 -11.53
N LEU A 313 -10.78 -18.32 -11.41
CA LEU A 313 -9.97 -17.88 -12.55
C LEU A 313 -9.26 -19.04 -13.26
N ALA A 314 -9.17 -20.22 -12.64
CA ALA A 314 -8.56 -21.40 -13.26
C ALA A 314 -9.20 -21.78 -14.59
N ARG A 315 -10.51 -21.56 -14.77
CA ARG A 315 -11.23 -21.78 -16.03
C ARG A 315 -10.75 -20.90 -17.19
N TYR A 316 -10.11 -19.75 -16.86
CA TYR A 316 -9.50 -18.85 -17.84
C TYR A 316 -8.00 -19.11 -18.03
N GLY A 317 -7.43 -20.15 -17.39
CA GLY A 317 -6.02 -20.50 -17.46
C GLY A 317 -5.11 -19.79 -16.46
N ILE A 318 -5.66 -18.99 -15.54
CA ILE A 318 -4.89 -18.33 -14.48
C ILE A 318 -4.73 -19.28 -13.29
N ARG A 319 -3.51 -19.42 -12.82
CA ARG A 319 -3.12 -20.20 -11.64
C ARG A 319 -2.95 -19.26 -10.43
N PRO A 320 -2.95 -19.79 -9.19
CA PRO A 320 -2.47 -19.04 -8.05
C PRO A 320 -1.10 -18.40 -8.33
N PRO A 321 -0.82 -17.20 -7.79
CA PRO A 321 0.46 -16.53 -7.99
C PRO A 321 1.64 -17.43 -7.63
N LYS A 322 2.76 -17.31 -8.34
CA LYS A 322 3.96 -18.12 -8.10
C LYS A 322 4.45 -18.04 -6.65
N GLY A 323 4.39 -16.85 -6.04
CA GLY A 323 4.75 -16.63 -4.63
C GLY A 323 3.68 -16.96 -3.61
N TRP A 324 2.56 -17.60 -4.00
CA TRP A 324 1.42 -17.85 -3.11
C TRP A 324 1.80 -18.73 -1.91
N ALA A 325 2.46 -19.86 -2.15
CA ALA A 325 2.83 -20.79 -1.09
C ALA A 325 3.80 -20.13 -0.09
N ASP A 326 4.81 -19.41 -0.60
CA ASP A 326 5.81 -18.74 0.23
C ASP A 326 5.18 -17.60 1.06
N ALA A 327 4.22 -16.87 0.50
CA ALA A 327 3.48 -15.84 1.23
C ALA A 327 2.58 -16.43 2.31
N CYS A 328 1.95 -17.58 2.04
CA CYS A 328 1.15 -18.31 3.04
C CYS A 328 2.01 -18.87 4.18
N GLU A 329 3.22 -19.34 3.90
CA GLU A 329 4.16 -19.73 4.96
C GLU A 329 4.66 -18.52 5.75
N ALA A 330 5.01 -17.43 5.05
CA ALA A 330 5.53 -16.21 5.65
C ALA A 330 4.57 -15.56 6.66
N LYS A 331 3.28 -15.86 6.67
CA LYS A 331 2.32 -15.35 7.67
C LYS A 331 2.71 -15.68 9.11
N GLU A 332 3.42 -16.78 9.33
CA GLU A 332 3.91 -17.21 10.64
C GLU A 332 5.11 -16.39 11.14
N HIS A 333 5.75 -15.60 10.27
CA HIS A 333 7.05 -15.00 10.53
C HIS A 333 7.10 -13.49 10.28
N ILE A 334 6.39 -13.03 9.28
CA ILE A 334 6.64 -11.73 8.65
C ILE A 334 6.41 -10.53 9.59
N SER A 335 5.39 -10.60 10.45
CA SER A 335 5.10 -9.53 11.42
C SER A 335 6.22 -9.37 12.44
N HIS A 336 6.77 -10.48 12.91
CA HIS A 336 7.86 -10.52 13.87
C HIS A 336 9.17 -10.04 13.26
N GLN A 337 9.47 -10.47 12.04
CA GLN A 337 10.67 -10.07 11.30
C GLN A 337 10.67 -8.56 11.02
N VAL A 338 9.54 -8.03 10.58
CA VAL A 338 9.42 -6.59 10.31
C VAL A 338 9.46 -5.77 11.60
N TRP A 339 8.85 -6.26 12.70
CA TRP A 339 8.96 -5.57 13.98
C TRP A 339 10.41 -5.51 14.47
N LEU A 340 11.15 -6.61 14.44
CA LEU A 340 12.58 -6.65 14.80
C LEU A 340 13.40 -5.70 13.93
N LEU A 341 13.12 -5.66 12.63
CA LEU A 341 13.74 -4.73 11.69
C LEU A 341 13.53 -3.27 12.12
N PHE A 342 12.30 -2.87 12.41
CA PHE A 342 12.00 -1.52 12.87
C PHE A 342 12.62 -1.22 14.25
N TYR A 343 12.60 -2.18 15.14
CA TYR A 343 13.19 -2.02 16.47
C TYR A 343 14.71 -1.85 16.40
N GLU A 344 15.39 -2.61 15.56
CA GLU A 344 16.85 -2.58 15.44
C GLU A 344 17.37 -1.43 14.57
N TYR A 345 16.64 -1.01 13.54
CA TYR A 345 17.09 0.05 12.62
C TYR A 345 16.41 1.40 12.86
N GLY A 346 15.49 1.51 13.77
CA GLY A 346 14.81 2.76 14.07
C GLY A 346 14.06 3.31 12.85
N GLY A 347 12.93 2.72 12.53
CA GLY A 347 12.15 3.10 11.34
C GLY A 347 11.58 4.50 11.43
N ALA A 348 10.53 4.69 12.20
CA ALA A 348 9.98 5.98 12.52
C ALA A 348 10.32 6.35 13.95
N ALA A 349 10.37 7.63 14.21
CA ALA A 349 10.51 8.18 15.55
C ALA A 349 9.54 7.53 16.56
N ALA A 350 8.41 7.07 16.10
CA ALA A 350 7.37 6.49 16.95
C ALA A 350 7.51 5.00 17.26
N PHE A 351 8.30 4.22 16.53
CA PHE A 351 8.22 2.75 16.61
C PHE A 351 9.12 2.10 17.64
N HIS A 352 10.34 2.54 17.79
CA HIS A 352 11.35 1.83 18.56
C HIS A 352 11.29 2.05 20.08
N THR A 353 10.36 2.86 20.54
CA THR A 353 10.09 2.99 21.97
C THR A 353 9.06 1.98 22.49
N TRP A 354 8.44 1.24 21.59
CA TRP A 354 7.35 0.32 21.92
C TRP A 354 7.83 -1.12 22.05
N SER A 355 8.45 -1.45 23.18
CA SER A 355 8.70 -2.86 23.50
C SER A 355 7.42 -3.55 23.92
N PRO A 356 7.15 -4.79 23.46
CA PRO A 356 6.00 -5.57 23.90
C PRO A 356 6.01 -5.79 25.42
N THR A 357 4.86 -5.77 26.05
CA THR A 357 4.67 -6.18 27.45
C THR A 357 4.67 -7.72 27.57
N ASP A 358 4.72 -8.25 28.79
CA ASP A 358 4.67 -9.70 28.99
C ASP A 358 3.33 -10.28 28.52
N ASP A 359 2.21 -9.61 28.82
CA ASP A 359 0.88 -10.01 28.33
C ASP A 359 0.81 -10.04 26.79
N GLU A 360 1.51 -9.13 26.13
CA GLU A 360 1.59 -9.09 24.66
C GLU A 360 2.46 -10.21 24.11
N LEU A 361 3.56 -10.56 24.76
CA LEU A 361 4.37 -11.72 24.39
C LEU A 361 3.60 -13.02 24.56
N ASP A 362 2.84 -13.17 25.65
CA ASP A 362 2.00 -14.34 25.89
C ASP A 362 0.85 -14.44 24.88
N TRP A 363 0.27 -13.30 24.48
CA TRP A 363 -0.72 -13.27 23.40
C TRP A 363 -0.10 -13.73 22.07
N LEU A 364 1.09 -13.25 21.72
CA LEU A 364 1.81 -13.69 20.51
C LEU A 364 2.14 -15.18 20.56
N SER A 365 2.57 -15.71 21.71
CA SER A 365 2.79 -17.16 21.88
C SER A 365 1.52 -17.97 21.62
N THR A 366 0.37 -17.47 22.08
CA THR A 366 -0.92 -18.10 21.83
C THR A 366 -1.31 -18.09 20.35
N LYS A 367 -1.04 -16.99 19.65
CA LYS A 367 -1.40 -16.82 18.22
C LYS A 367 -0.45 -17.53 17.26
N TYR A 368 0.82 -17.69 17.66
CA TYR A 368 1.89 -18.29 16.87
C TYR A 368 2.56 -19.46 17.63
N PRO A 369 1.82 -20.49 18.02
CA PRO A 369 2.30 -21.52 18.97
C PRO A 369 3.48 -22.35 18.47
N ASN A 370 3.69 -22.41 17.15
CA ASN A 370 4.75 -23.22 16.55
C ASN A 370 6.03 -22.45 16.26
N THR A 371 5.97 -21.11 16.28
CA THR A 371 7.03 -20.25 15.73
C THR A 371 7.52 -19.19 16.71
N PHE A 372 6.62 -18.51 17.42
CA PHE A 372 6.96 -17.32 18.18
C PHE A 372 7.97 -17.60 19.31
N ASP A 373 7.64 -18.52 20.23
CA ASP A 373 8.52 -18.82 21.37
C ASP A 373 9.85 -19.42 20.96
N LYS A 374 9.90 -20.10 19.83
CA LYS A 374 11.10 -20.75 19.33
C LYS A 374 12.07 -19.77 18.65
N TYR A 375 11.55 -18.85 17.83
CA TYR A 375 12.39 -18.06 16.91
C TYR A 375 12.44 -16.56 17.27
N TYR A 376 11.40 -16.01 17.90
CA TYR A 376 11.25 -14.56 18.05
C TYR A 376 11.27 -14.08 19.49
N ARG A 377 10.53 -14.71 20.40
CA ARG A 377 10.44 -14.33 21.80
C ARG A 377 11.83 -14.18 22.47
N PRO A 378 12.77 -15.12 22.34
CA PRO A 378 14.08 -14.98 22.98
C PRO A 378 14.86 -13.73 22.50
N ARG A 379 14.75 -13.40 21.20
CA ARG A 379 15.38 -12.20 20.66
C ARG A 379 14.74 -10.92 21.17
N ILE A 380 13.42 -10.89 21.25
CA ILE A 380 12.65 -9.74 21.74
C ILE A 380 12.96 -9.49 23.22
N GLU A 381 12.95 -10.53 24.05
CA GLU A 381 13.28 -10.44 25.46
C GLU A 381 14.72 -9.95 25.68
N PHE A 382 15.69 -10.48 24.95
CA PHE A 382 17.07 -10.02 24.96
C PHE A 382 17.19 -8.52 24.63
N LEU A 383 16.49 -8.03 23.61
CA LEU A 383 16.48 -6.61 23.25
C LEU A 383 15.79 -5.74 24.30
N ARG A 384 14.71 -6.23 24.91
CA ARG A 384 14.04 -5.55 26.04
C ARG A 384 14.97 -5.39 27.24
N GLU A 385 15.67 -6.46 27.62
CA GLU A 385 16.63 -6.42 28.73
C GLU A 385 17.79 -5.45 28.46
N LYS A 386 18.34 -5.45 27.25
CA LYS A 386 19.35 -4.47 26.85
C LYS A 386 18.83 -3.04 26.99
N HIS A 387 17.63 -2.79 26.47
CA HIS A 387 17.00 -1.46 26.55
C HIS A 387 16.76 -1.04 28.00
N ALA A 388 16.27 -1.95 28.85
CA ALA A 388 16.04 -1.69 30.27
C ALA A 388 17.34 -1.32 31.03
N ARG A 389 18.49 -1.85 30.60
CA ARG A 389 19.80 -1.49 31.14
C ARG A 389 20.40 -0.21 30.54
N GLY A 390 19.69 0.48 29.64
CA GLY A 390 20.19 1.65 28.93
C GLY A 390 21.24 1.35 27.85
N GLU A 391 21.34 0.07 27.44
CA GLU A 391 22.26 -0.35 26.41
C GLU A 391 21.67 -0.07 25.01
N ARG A 392 22.57 0.15 24.04
CA ARG A 392 22.16 0.31 22.64
C ARG A 392 21.56 -0.99 22.10
N VAL A 393 20.38 -0.91 21.52
CA VAL A 393 19.66 -2.04 20.91
C VAL A 393 19.60 -1.97 19.39
N TYR A 394 19.84 -0.82 18.79
CA TYR A 394 19.79 -0.60 17.35
C TYR A 394 21.15 -0.77 16.68
N GLN A 395 21.10 -1.09 15.40
CA GLN A 395 22.28 -1.25 14.56
C GLN A 395 22.90 0.10 14.21
N THR A 396 24.21 0.13 14.05
CA THR A 396 24.96 1.32 13.63
C THR A 396 25.47 1.22 12.20
N THR A 397 25.12 0.14 11.50
CA THR A 397 25.47 -0.10 10.11
C THR A 397 24.27 0.14 9.21
N LEU A 398 24.53 0.45 7.95
CA LEU A 398 23.50 0.55 6.94
C LEU A 398 22.92 -0.86 6.66
N PRO A 399 21.60 -1.04 6.66
CA PRO A 399 21.02 -2.30 6.25
C PRO A 399 21.15 -2.51 4.73
N THR A 400 21.28 -3.76 4.32
CA THR A 400 21.20 -4.13 2.90
C THR A 400 19.75 -4.09 2.47
N LEU A 401 19.42 -3.25 1.48
CA LEU A 401 18.07 -3.10 0.94
C LEU A 401 17.85 -4.04 -0.26
N CYS A 402 16.68 -4.63 -0.34
CA CYS A 402 16.23 -5.33 -1.54
C CYS A 402 16.03 -4.35 -2.70
N THR A 403 16.67 -4.59 -3.83
CA THR A 403 16.57 -3.72 -5.01
C THR A 403 15.13 -3.59 -5.53
N THR A 404 14.32 -4.65 -5.41
CA THR A 404 12.95 -4.65 -5.92
C THR A 404 11.94 -4.03 -4.96
N CYS A 405 11.89 -4.47 -3.70
CA CYS A 405 10.84 -4.02 -2.76
C CYS A 405 11.31 -2.94 -1.77
N GLN A 406 12.58 -2.59 -1.75
CA GLN A 406 13.20 -1.58 -0.87
C GLN A 406 13.18 -1.94 0.64
N ILE A 407 12.72 -3.11 1.01
CA ILE A 407 12.75 -3.58 2.40
C ILE A 407 14.17 -4.08 2.71
N PRO A 408 14.74 -3.74 3.88
CA PRO A 408 15.97 -4.36 4.34
C PRO A 408 15.86 -5.89 4.40
N LEU A 409 16.96 -6.60 4.13
CA LEU A 409 16.99 -8.07 4.17
C LEU A 409 16.77 -8.56 5.61
N ALA A 410 15.54 -8.90 5.93
CA ALA A 410 15.12 -9.39 7.24
C ALA A 410 14.25 -10.65 7.17
N PHE A 411 13.80 -11.00 5.98
CA PHE A 411 12.96 -12.18 5.80
C PHE A 411 13.79 -13.46 5.73
N THR A 412 13.23 -14.53 6.26
CA THR A 412 13.88 -15.84 6.26
C THR A 412 13.56 -16.64 5.00
N GLU A 413 14.37 -17.67 4.75
CA GLU A 413 14.12 -18.61 3.66
C GLU A 413 12.81 -19.35 3.88
N PRO A 414 12.00 -19.57 2.85
CA PRO A 414 10.90 -20.51 2.94
C PRO A 414 11.37 -21.90 3.42
N GLY A 415 10.70 -22.45 4.41
CA GLY A 415 11.05 -23.72 5.04
C GLY A 415 12.23 -23.67 6.04
N ASP A 416 12.95 -22.57 6.15
CA ASP A 416 14.05 -22.42 7.13
C ASP A 416 14.07 -21.04 7.81
N PRO A 417 13.31 -20.85 8.89
CA PRO A 417 13.23 -19.56 9.60
C PRO A 417 14.50 -19.20 10.37
N THR A 418 15.56 -20.00 10.31
CA THR A 418 16.86 -19.69 10.93
C THR A 418 17.82 -18.99 9.99
N LYS A 419 17.50 -18.96 8.70
CA LYS A 419 18.37 -18.41 7.66
C LYS A 419 17.72 -17.22 6.96
N ILE A 420 18.41 -16.08 6.95
CA ILE A 420 17.96 -14.90 6.20
C ILE A 420 18.05 -15.20 4.69
N SER A 421 16.96 -14.91 3.99
CA SER A 421 16.88 -15.05 2.55
C SER A 421 17.70 -13.97 1.85
N HIS A 422 18.57 -14.40 0.97
CA HIS A 422 19.49 -13.52 0.24
C HIS A 422 19.71 -14.06 -1.17
N ARG A 423 19.47 -13.21 -2.18
CA ARG A 423 19.76 -13.51 -3.58
C ARG A 423 20.57 -12.37 -4.18
N GLU A 424 21.41 -12.71 -5.15
CA GLU A 424 22.27 -11.76 -5.84
C GLU A 424 22.18 -11.95 -7.36
N THR A 425 22.27 -10.84 -8.09
CA THR A 425 22.38 -10.83 -9.56
C THR A 425 23.40 -9.78 -9.97
N VAL A 426 24.24 -10.10 -10.95
CA VAL A 426 25.11 -9.13 -11.60
C VAL A 426 24.39 -8.63 -12.87
N TYR A 427 24.25 -7.32 -12.99
CA TYR A 427 23.67 -6.67 -14.16
C TYR A 427 24.50 -5.43 -14.52
N LYS A 428 25.01 -5.36 -15.75
CA LYS A 428 25.92 -4.30 -16.22
C LYS A 428 27.12 -4.07 -15.28
N ASP A 429 27.75 -5.18 -14.88
CA ASP A 429 28.92 -5.22 -13.99
C ASP A 429 28.68 -4.75 -12.55
N GLU A 430 27.42 -4.44 -12.17
CA GLU A 430 27.01 -4.08 -10.84
C GLU A 430 26.27 -5.22 -10.14
N LYS A 431 26.44 -5.35 -8.83
CA LYS A 431 25.79 -6.37 -8.01
C LYS A 431 24.50 -5.82 -7.39
N TYR A 432 23.40 -6.55 -7.57
CA TYR A 432 22.07 -6.25 -7.02
C TYR A 432 21.64 -7.35 -6.07
N VAL A 433 20.94 -6.98 -5.00
CA VAL A 433 20.58 -7.86 -3.89
C VAL A 433 19.06 -7.91 -3.71
N PHE A 434 18.52 -9.09 -3.37
CA PHE A 434 17.08 -9.32 -3.25
C PHE A 434 16.75 -10.14 -2.01
N CYS A 435 15.57 -9.89 -1.43
CA CYS A 435 15.07 -10.59 -0.25
C CYS A 435 14.38 -11.93 -0.56
N SER A 436 14.30 -12.34 -1.82
CA SER A 436 13.65 -13.58 -2.25
C SER A 436 13.90 -13.87 -3.73
N ASP A 437 13.65 -15.13 -4.15
CA ASP A 437 13.64 -15.51 -5.56
C ASP A 437 12.64 -14.70 -6.38
N HIS A 438 11.46 -14.43 -5.81
CA HIS A 438 10.42 -13.64 -6.47
C HIS A 438 10.86 -12.19 -6.75
N CYS A 439 11.51 -11.53 -5.80
CA CYS A 439 12.06 -10.19 -6.02
C CYS A 439 13.18 -10.19 -7.07
N GLN A 440 14.04 -11.21 -7.08
CA GLN A 440 15.08 -11.38 -8.08
C GLN A 440 14.48 -11.62 -9.49
N GLU A 441 13.44 -12.45 -9.59
CA GLU A 441 12.76 -12.73 -10.86
C GLU A 441 12.04 -11.50 -11.42
N ILE A 442 11.36 -10.71 -10.56
CA ILE A 442 10.74 -9.44 -10.95
C ILE A 442 11.80 -8.49 -11.53
N PHE A 443 12.94 -8.35 -10.86
CA PHE A 443 14.06 -7.55 -11.38
C PHE A 443 14.57 -8.08 -12.73
N ALA A 444 14.72 -9.39 -12.87
CA ALA A 444 15.25 -10.00 -14.10
C ALA A 444 14.38 -9.74 -15.34
N HIS A 445 13.07 -9.52 -15.14
CA HIS A 445 12.17 -9.16 -16.24
C HIS A 445 12.27 -7.69 -16.69
N GLU A 446 12.57 -6.77 -15.76
CA GLU A 446 12.57 -5.32 -16.03
C GLU A 446 13.76 -4.62 -15.34
N PRO A 447 15.02 -5.08 -15.53
CA PRO A 447 16.15 -4.60 -14.73
C PRO A 447 16.38 -3.10 -14.86
N GLU A 448 16.26 -2.53 -16.07
CA GLU A 448 16.45 -1.10 -16.32
C GLU A 448 15.51 -0.23 -15.48
N LYS A 449 14.27 -0.65 -15.30
CA LYS A 449 13.29 0.06 -14.51
C LYS A 449 13.73 0.21 -13.05
N PHE A 450 14.26 -0.86 -12.47
CA PHE A 450 14.72 -0.85 -11.09
C PHE A 450 16.06 -0.11 -10.92
N VAL A 451 16.98 -0.29 -11.85
CA VAL A 451 18.30 0.37 -11.82
C VAL A 451 18.20 1.90 -11.98
N GLN A 452 17.25 2.38 -12.76
CA GLN A 452 17.05 3.81 -13.02
C GLN A 452 16.11 4.48 -12.00
N SER A 453 15.51 3.73 -11.07
CA SER A 453 14.55 4.29 -10.12
C SER A 453 15.23 5.25 -9.11
N TRP A 454 14.51 6.32 -8.74
CA TRP A 454 14.94 7.27 -7.72
C TRP A 454 14.52 6.79 -6.33
N LEU A 455 15.09 5.67 -5.88
CA LEU A 455 14.76 5.00 -4.62
C LEU A 455 16.01 4.87 -3.73
N PRO A 456 15.86 4.65 -2.41
CA PRO A 456 16.98 4.65 -1.47
C PRO A 456 18.14 3.76 -1.87
N VAL A 457 17.90 2.54 -2.34
CA VAL A 457 18.98 1.65 -2.76
C VAL A 457 19.86 2.27 -3.85
N ASN A 458 19.25 2.89 -4.86
CA ASN A 458 20.00 3.50 -5.96
C ASN A 458 20.66 4.81 -5.56
N GLN A 459 20.03 5.59 -4.68
CA GLN A 459 20.62 6.80 -4.12
C GLN A 459 21.90 6.49 -3.33
N ILE A 460 21.90 5.40 -2.56
CA ILE A 460 23.06 4.92 -1.83
C ILE A 460 24.19 4.58 -2.82
N TYR A 461 23.91 3.81 -3.85
CA TYR A 461 24.90 3.43 -4.87
C TYR A 461 25.45 4.63 -5.67
N GLN A 462 24.65 5.65 -5.90
CA GLN A 462 25.05 6.86 -6.63
C GLN A 462 25.80 7.87 -5.73
N GLY A 463 25.86 7.65 -4.43
CA GLY A 463 26.53 8.56 -3.50
C GLY A 463 25.79 9.89 -3.25
N ASN A 464 24.50 9.99 -3.61
CA ASN A 464 23.69 11.22 -3.50
C ASN A 464 22.90 11.30 -2.18
N CYS A 465 23.52 10.89 -1.05
CA CYS A 465 22.80 10.61 0.18
C CYS A 465 23.17 11.57 1.32
N PHE A 466 23.22 12.86 1.08
CA PHE A 466 23.40 13.81 2.17
C PHE A 466 22.36 14.93 2.15
N ASN A 467 22.05 15.43 3.32
CA ASN A 467 21.17 16.57 3.48
C ASN A 467 21.76 17.83 2.83
N PRO A 468 20.93 18.77 2.36
CA PRO A 468 21.44 20.06 1.88
C PRO A 468 22.30 20.76 2.92
N GLY A 469 23.45 21.30 2.49
CA GLY A 469 24.39 21.99 3.36
C GLY A 469 25.49 21.10 3.98
N VAL A 470 25.41 19.79 3.78
CA VAL A 470 26.53 18.88 4.14
C VAL A 470 27.63 19.05 3.12
N ASP A 471 28.87 19.32 3.59
CA ASP A 471 30.04 19.36 2.75
C ASP A 471 30.75 17.99 2.75
N PRO A 472 30.68 17.22 1.65
CA PRO A 472 31.31 15.90 1.58
C PRO A 472 32.83 15.96 1.50
N THR A 473 33.42 17.16 1.37
CA THR A 473 34.89 17.38 1.36
C THR A 473 35.44 17.80 2.71
N ALA A 474 34.58 18.03 3.72
CA ALA A 474 35.02 18.41 5.05
C ALA A 474 35.87 17.30 5.69
N PRO A 475 36.94 17.66 6.44
CA PRO A 475 37.85 16.67 7.04
C PRO A 475 37.21 15.71 8.04
N ASP A 476 36.08 16.11 8.63
CA ASP A 476 35.26 15.35 9.59
C ASP A 476 33.99 14.73 8.95
N PHE A 477 33.90 14.72 7.61
CA PHE A 477 32.78 14.11 6.92
C PHE A 477 32.73 12.60 7.17
N ASP A 478 31.61 12.15 7.75
CA ASP A 478 31.28 10.74 7.94
C ASP A 478 30.20 10.31 6.92
N PRO A 479 30.56 9.58 5.86
CA PRO A 479 29.62 9.18 4.82
C PRO A 479 28.53 8.23 5.35
N LEU A 480 28.85 7.36 6.32
CA LEU A 480 27.85 6.46 6.89
C LEU A 480 26.80 7.23 7.70
N LYS A 481 27.26 8.16 8.54
CA LYS A 481 26.36 9.03 9.30
C LYS A 481 25.47 9.86 8.36
N ALA A 482 26.04 10.44 7.33
CA ALA A 482 25.30 11.24 6.35
C ALA A 482 24.18 10.45 5.66
N VAL A 483 24.44 9.20 5.27
CA VAL A 483 23.46 8.30 4.66
C VAL A 483 22.37 7.91 5.65
N LEU A 484 22.71 7.55 6.86
CA LEU A 484 21.75 7.20 7.92
C LEU A 484 20.82 8.37 8.24
N GLU A 485 21.34 9.57 8.32
CA GLU A 485 20.57 10.80 8.55
C GLU A 485 19.66 11.12 7.35
N TYR A 486 20.16 10.99 6.14
CA TYR A 486 19.41 11.28 4.93
C TYR A 486 18.14 10.41 4.80
N PHE A 487 18.28 9.10 5.01
CA PHE A 487 17.18 8.14 4.94
C PHE A 487 16.46 7.88 6.28
N ARG A 488 16.86 8.57 7.33
CA ARG A 488 16.31 8.43 8.67
C ARG A 488 16.41 7.03 9.26
N PHE A 489 17.48 6.32 8.95
CA PHE A 489 17.86 5.12 9.67
C PHE A 489 18.42 5.48 11.05
N ASN A 490 17.89 4.89 12.12
CA ASN A 490 18.35 5.08 13.48
C ASN A 490 18.45 6.55 13.97
N LEU A 491 17.89 7.48 13.21
CA LEU A 491 18.00 8.89 13.50
C LEU A 491 17.26 9.22 14.80
N GLY A 492 17.95 9.96 15.65
CA GLY A 492 17.38 10.49 16.87
C GLY A 492 17.48 9.58 18.09
N ARG A 493 17.90 8.33 17.96
CA ARG A 493 18.11 7.46 19.13
C ARG A 493 19.23 7.90 20.02
N ASP A 494 20.30 8.44 19.44
CA ASP A 494 21.46 8.91 20.19
C ASP A 494 21.27 10.30 20.79
N ASN A 495 20.52 11.17 20.12
CA ASN A 495 20.28 12.56 20.53
C ASN A 495 18.83 12.84 20.98
N GLY A 496 17.97 11.83 20.99
CA GLY A 496 16.57 11.97 21.36
C GLY A 496 15.69 12.70 20.36
N GLU A 497 16.22 13.09 19.20
CA GLU A 497 15.49 13.91 18.21
C GLU A 497 14.37 13.12 17.51
N PHE A 498 14.59 11.82 17.24
CA PHE A 498 13.64 10.95 16.55
C PHE A 498 13.46 9.60 17.26
N ASP A 499 13.57 9.56 18.57
CA ASP A 499 13.50 8.32 19.36
C ASP A 499 12.06 7.83 19.62
N GLY A 500 11.05 8.51 19.09
CA GLY A 500 9.64 8.22 19.32
C GLY A 500 9.10 8.68 20.68
N SER A 501 9.96 9.07 21.60
CA SER A 501 9.53 9.56 22.90
C SER A 501 8.94 10.97 22.82
N GLU A 502 9.21 11.71 21.74
CA GLU A 502 8.63 13.02 21.51
C GLU A 502 7.11 12.94 21.36
N ASP A 503 6.60 12.03 20.54
CA ASP A 503 5.16 11.84 20.39
C ASP A 503 4.51 11.39 21.71
N GLN A 504 5.18 10.54 22.50
CA GLN A 504 4.71 10.20 23.84
C GLN A 504 4.68 11.39 24.78
N ARG A 505 5.75 12.18 24.81
CA ARG A 505 5.83 13.37 25.66
C ARG A 505 4.76 14.39 25.29
N ASN A 506 4.60 14.65 23.99
CA ASN A 506 3.60 15.58 23.49
C ASN A 506 2.18 15.10 23.78
N PHE A 507 1.92 13.82 23.61
CA PHE A 507 0.66 13.19 23.96
C PHE A 507 0.38 13.27 25.46
N ALA A 508 1.33 12.94 26.32
CA ALA A 508 1.17 13.00 27.76
C ALA A 508 1.02 14.45 28.26
N ALA A 509 1.82 15.39 27.76
CA ALA A 509 1.73 16.80 28.09
C ALA A 509 0.37 17.39 27.69
N TRP A 510 -0.09 17.04 26.51
CA TRP A 510 -1.37 17.49 26.01
C TRP A 510 -2.55 16.90 26.80
N ARG A 511 -2.56 15.62 27.15
CA ARG A 511 -3.57 15.04 28.05
C ARG A 511 -3.59 15.70 29.42
N GLY A 512 -2.42 16.02 29.95
CA GLY A 512 -2.29 16.74 31.21
C GLY A 512 -2.88 18.15 31.16
N GLN A 513 -2.90 18.80 30.00
CA GLN A 513 -3.57 20.09 29.79
C GLN A 513 -5.09 19.92 29.64
N ALA A 514 -5.54 18.91 28.91
CA ALA A 514 -6.97 18.64 28.72
C ALA A 514 -7.68 18.24 30.01
N SER A 515 -6.99 17.60 30.95
CA SER A 515 -7.54 17.25 32.26
C SER A 515 -7.64 18.42 33.24
N LYS A 516 -7.09 19.61 32.89
CA LYS A 516 -7.14 20.84 33.71
C LYS A 516 -8.19 21.83 33.23
N ASN A 517 -8.82 21.60 32.10
CA ASN A 517 -9.94 22.36 31.55
C ASN A 517 -11.24 21.56 31.68
#